data_fdc6466f23ab52538200214a9a36e502
#
_entry.id   fdc6466f23ab52538200214a9a36e502
#
_cell.length_a   1.000
_cell.length_b   1.000
_cell.length_c   1.000
_cell.angle_alpha   90.00
_cell.angle_beta   90.00
_cell.angle_gamma   90.00
#
_symmetry.space_group_name_H-M   'P 1'
#
loop_
_entity.id
_entity.type
_entity.pdbx_description
1 polymer ?
#
loop_
_entity_poly.entity_id
_entity_poly.type
_entity_poly.pdbx_seq_one_letter_code
_entity_poly.pdbx_strand_id
1 'polypeptide(L)'
;MLALTSFAANRNFTLVIDAGHGGHDAGARGAISMEKNINLSVALQFGKYVERYMPEVRVIYTRKTDKFVSLKERANIANRANADLFISVHTNALPAGKIARGFETYTLGMHRAKDNLD
;
A
#
# COMPACT_ATOMS: atom_id res chain seq x y z
N MET A 1 -22.57 -43.35 2.22
CA MET A 1 -21.25 -42.70 2.32
C MET A 1 -21.32 -41.36 1.58
N LEU A 2 -21.61 -40.26 2.28
CA LEU A 2 -21.69 -38.93 1.68
C LEU A 2 -20.29 -38.33 1.62
N ALA A 3 -19.78 -38.11 0.40
CA ALA A 3 -18.57 -37.36 0.18
C ALA A 3 -18.88 -35.86 0.42
N LEU A 4 -18.41 -35.31 1.52
CA LEU A 4 -18.34 -33.87 1.75
C LEU A 4 -17.25 -33.31 0.85
N THR A 5 -17.64 -32.84 -0.35
CA THR A 5 -16.77 -31.99 -1.15
C THR A 5 -16.65 -30.64 -0.44
N SER A 6 -15.55 -30.42 0.26
CA SER A 6 -15.15 -29.13 0.76
C SER A 6 -14.89 -28.22 -0.46
N PHE A 7 -15.86 -27.38 -0.79
CA PHE A 7 -15.61 -26.20 -1.62
C PHE A 7 -14.79 -25.23 -0.78
N ALA A 8 -13.47 -25.38 -0.80
CA ALA A 8 -12.58 -24.28 -0.45
C ALA A 8 -12.87 -23.18 -1.49
N ALA A 9 -13.59 -22.13 -1.07
CA ALA A 9 -13.76 -20.96 -1.89
C ALA A 9 -12.35 -20.44 -2.18
N ASN A 10 -11.93 -20.54 -3.43
CA ASN A 10 -10.63 -20.05 -3.89
C ASN A 10 -10.71 -18.52 -3.90
N ARG A 11 -10.59 -17.90 -2.72
CA ARG A 11 -10.59 -16.46 -2.57
C ARG A 11 -9.26 -15.95 -3.09
N ASN A 12 -9.29 -15.15 -4.14
CA ASN A 12 -8.10 -14.48 -4.65
C ASN A 12 -7.51 -13.59 -3.56
N PHE A 13 -6.19 -13.66 -3.39
CA PHE A 13 -5.45 -12.79 -2.48
C PHE A 13 -5.61 -11.33 -2.94
N THR A 14 -6.01 -10.44 -2.03
CA THR A 14 -6.23 -9.02 -2.32
C THR A 14 -5.14 -8.18 -1.69
N LEU A 15 -4.36 -7.51 -2.54
CA LEU A 15 -3.32 -6.56 -2.19
C LEU A 15 -3.81 -5.14 -2.42
N VAL A 16 -3.78 -4.30 -1.38
CA VAL A 16 -3.97 -2.85 -1.52
C VAL A 16 -2.60 -2.18 -1.50
N ILE A 17 -2.31 -1.42 -2.53
CA ILE A 17 -1.10 -0.60 -2.66
C ILE A 17 -1.47 0.86 -2.44
N ASP A 18 -0.86 1.46 -1.43
CA ASP A 18 -1.08 2.84 -1.03
C ASP A 18 0.12 3.70 -1.42
N ALA A 19 -0.10 4.64 -2.32
CA ALA A 19 0.87 5.69 -2.61
C ALA A 19 0.69 6.83 -1.63
N GLY A 20 1.58 6.97 -0.66
CA GLY A 20 1.50 7.99 0.39
C GLY A 20 1.42 9.41 -0.19
N HIS A 21 0.77 10.31 0.57
CA HIS A 21 0.52 11.70 0.17
C HIS A 21 -0.36 11.85 -1.08
N GLY A 22 -0.36 13.01 -1.75
CA GLY A 22 -1.11 13.25 -2.98
C GLY A 22 -1.91 14.55 -2.96
N GLY A 23 -2.18 15.12 -4.14
CA GLY A 23 -2.90 16.39 -4.28
C GLY A 23 -2.18 17.54 -3.56
N HIS A 24 -2.86 18.20 -2.63
CA HIS A 24 -2.30 19.30 -1.84
C HIS A 24 -1.26 18.84 -0.80
N ASP A 25 -1.26 17.56 -0.43
CA ASP A 25 -0.24 16.99 0.45
C ASP A 25 0.95 16.51 -0.36
N ALA A 26 2.01 17.30 -0.37
CA ALA A 26 3.22 17.02 -1.14
C ALA A 26 4.12 15.94 -0.50
N GLY A 27 3.97 15.69 0.81
CA GLY A 27 4.97 14.97 1.59
C GLY A 27 6.30 15.75 1.65
N ALA A 28 7.39 15.05 1.75
CA ALA A 28 8.73 15.65 1.71
C ALA A 28 8.99 16.34 0.36
N ARG A 29 9.64 17.50 0.41
CA ARG A 29 10.01 18.28 -0.76
C ARG A 29 11.52 18.19 -0.99
N GLY A 30 11.92 17.53 -2.06
CA GLY A 30 13.31 17.48 -2.54
C GLY A 30 13.63 18.64 -3.48
N ALA A 31 14.89 18.68 -3.93
CA ALA A 31 15.36 19.71 -4.86
C ALA A 31 14.67 19.64 -6.24
N ILE A 32 14.32 18.45 -6.69
CA ILE A 32 13.80 18.19 -8.05
C ILE A 32 12.47 17.45 -8.07
N SER A 33 11.99 16.94 -6.95
CA SER A 33 10.76 16.16 -6.88
C SER A 33 10.09 16.30 -5.52
N MET A 34 8.82 15.91 -5.47
CA MET A 34 8.03 15.79 -4.24
C MET A 34 7.80 14.32 -3.94
N GLU A 35 7.76 13.98 -2.67
CA GLU A 35 7.53 12.60 -2.20
C GLU A 35 6.29 11.98 -2.85
N LYS A 36 5.17 12.71 -2.91
CA LYS A 36 3.92 12.23 -3.52
C LYS A 36 4.07 11.69 -4.95
N ASN A 37 4.97 12.30 -5.75
CA ASN A 37 5.19 11.92 -7.14
C ASN A 37 6.01 10.63 -7.23
N ILE A 38 7.05 10.53 -6.39
CA ILE A 38 7.89 9.33 -6.30
C ILE A 38 7.06 8.15 -5.79
N ASN A 39 6.30 8.34 -4.70
CA ASN A 39 5.45 7.32 -4.13
C ASN A 39 4.43 6.78 -5.15
N LEU A 40 3.81 7.68 -5.93
CA LEU A 40 2.87 7.28 -6.98
C LEU A 40 3.54 6.45 -8.07
N SER A 41 4.70 6.90 -8.54
CA SER A 41 5.47 6.19 -9.58
C SER A 41 5.87 4.78 -9.12
N VAL A 42 6.41 4.67 -7.91
CA VAL A 42 6.82 3.38 -7.32
C VAL A 42 5.62 2.47 -7.10
N ALA A 43 4.53 2.98 -6.51
CA ALA A 43 3.33 2.19 -6.26
C ALA A 43 2.71 1.63 -7.55
N LEU A 44 2.62 2.44 -8.60
CA LEU A 44 2.09 2.01 -9.90
C LEU A 44 3.01 0.97 -10.57
N GLN A 45 4.33 1.17 -10.50
CA GLN A 45 5.28 0.22 -11.06
C GLN A 45 5.25 -1.10 -10.31
N PHE A 46 5.20 -1.06 -8.98
CA PHE A 46 5.08 -2.24 -8.13
C PHE A 46 3.81 -3.04 -8.48
N GLY A 47 2.67 -2.36 -8.56
CA GLY A 47 1.42 -3.01 -8.91
C GLY A 47 1.44 -3.67 -10.29
N LYS A 48 2.05 -3.03 -11.30
CA LYS A 48 2.25 -3.63 -12.63
C LYS A 48 3.07 -4.92 -12.58
N TYR A 49 4.11 -4.97 -11.73
CA TYR A 49 4.88 -6.20 -11.55
C TYR A 49 4.05 -7.29 -10.89
N VAL A 50 3.27 -6.96 -9.85
CA VAL A 50 2.38 -7.93 -9.20
C VAL A 50 1.37 -8.46 -10.22
N GLU A 51 0.67 -7.60 -10.96
CA GLU A 51 -0.31 -7.99 -11.98
C GLU A 51 0.30 -8.87 -13.08
N ARG A 52 1.55 -8.62 -13.45
CA ARG A 52 2.26 -9.39 -14.49
C ARG A 52 2.72 -10.77 -14.02
N TYR A 53 3.28 -10.86 -12.81
CA TYR A 53 3.95 -12.07 -12.32
C TYR A 53 3.12 -12.87 -11.33
N MET A 54 2.05 -12.29 -10.78
CA MET A 54 1.15 -12.90 -9.83
C MET A 54 -0.32 -12.61 -10.22
N PRO A 55 -0.77 -13.13 -11.38
CA PRO A 55 -2.09 -12.77 -11.94
C PRO A 55 -3.26 -13.21 -11.05
N GLU A 56 -3.05 -14.12 -10.11
CA GLU A 56 -4.02 -14.54 -9.09
C GLU A 56 -4.22 -13.51 -7.98
N VAL A 57 -3.33 -12.51 -7.87
CA VAL A 57 -3.44 -11.43 -6.87
C VAL A 57 -4.29 -10.31 -7.42
N ARG A 58 -5.36 -9.98 -6.70
CA ARG A 58 -6.18 -8.79 -6.98
C ARG A 58 -5.48 -7.55 -6.44
N VAL A 59 -5.05 -6.65 -7.33
CA VAL A 59 -4.39 -5.40 -6.96
C VAL A 59 -5.39 -4.24 -6.93
N ILE A 60 -5.40 -3.51 -5.82
CA ILE A 60 -6.19 -2.29 -5.62
C ILE A 60 -5.24 -1.17 -5.20
N TYR A 61 -5.46 0.03 -5.71
CA TYR A 61 -4.68 1.21 -5.36
C TYR A 61 -5.54 2.19 -4.57
N THR A 62 -4.96 2.86 -3.58
CA THR A 62 -5.63 3.97 -2.89
C THR A 62 -5.77 5.19 -3.80
N ARG A 63 -4.78 5.39 -4.69
CA ARG A 63 -4.81 6.38 -5.77
C ARG A 63 -3.95 5.93 -6.95
N LYS A 64 -4.35 6.35 -8.15
CA LYS A 64 -3.59 6.12 -9.41
C LYS A 64 -3.19 7.44 -10.09
N THR A 65 -3.56 8.56 -9.50
CA THR A 65 -3.29 9.92 -9.98
C THR A 65 -2.84 10.81 -8.83
N ASP A 66 -2.43 12.05 -9.13
CA ASP A 66 -2.06 13.04 -8.11
C ASP A 66 -3.32 13.64 -7.46
N LYS A 67 -3.99 12.85 -6.61
CA LYS A 67 -5.14 13.28 -5.79
C LYS A 67 -4.86 13.05 -4.31
N PHE A 68 -5.47 13.87 -3.47
CA PHE A 68 -5.46 13.68 -2.03
C PHE A 68 -6.39 12.53 -1.62
N VAL A 69 -5.91 11.65 -0.74
CA VAL A 69 -6.71 10.61 -0.07
C VAL A 69 -6.38 10.69 1.42
N SER A 70 -7.40 10.91 2.26
CA SER A 70 -7.19 10.99 3.71
C SER A 70 -6.74 9.66 4.30
N LEU A 71 -6.05 9.67 5.45
CA LEU A 71 -5.61 8.46 6.14
C LEU A 71 -6.78 7.51 6.43
N LYS A 72 -7.91 8.07 6.89
CA LYS A 72 -9.13 7.29 7.14
C LYS A 72 -9.66 6.62 5.86
N GLU A 73 -9.65 7.34 4.74
CA GLU A 73 -10.14 6.78 3.47
C GLU A 73 -9.21 5.69 2.93
N ARG A 74 -7.89 5.79 3.14
CA ARG A 74 -6.94 4.71 2.78
C ARG A 74 -7.26 3.43 3.53
N ALA A 75 -7.49 3.51 4.84
CA ALA A 75 -7.93 2.38 5.66
C ALA A 75 -9.30 1.84 5.19
N ASN A 76 -10.26 2.72 4.91
CA ASN A 76 -11.58 2.33 4.42
C ASN A 76 -11.51 1.58 3.07
N ILE A 77 -10.64 1.99 2.16
CA ILE A 77 -10.43 1.29 0.88
C ILE A 77 -9.97 -0.15 1.14
N ALA A 78 -9.00 -0.35 2.03
CA ALA A 78 -8.50 -1.66 2.38
C ALA A 78 -9.58 -2.52 3.05
N ASN A 79 -10.31 -1.97 4.01
CA ASN A 79 -11.37 -2.67 4.74
C ASN A 79 -12.52 -3.07 3.81
N ARG A 80 -13.01 -2.16 2.98
CA ARG A 80 -14.08 -2.48 1.99
C ARG A 80 -13.66 -3.53 0.98
N ALA A 81 -12.37 -3.59 0.66
CA ALA A 81 -11.81 -4.58 -0.25
C ALA A 81 -11.58 -5.95 0.41
N ASN A 82 -11.74 -6.07 1.73
CA ASN A 82 -11.28 -7.22 2.51
C ASN A 82 -9.84 -7.59 2.16
N ALA A 83 -8.94 -6.60 2.21
CA ALA A 83 -7.55 -6.76 1.83
C ALA A 83 -6.84 -7.77 2.72
N ASP A 84 -6.08 -8.67 2.11
CA ASP A 84 -5.20 -9.59 2.82
C ASP A 84 -3.88 -8.92 3.22
N LEU A 85 -3.46 -7.91 2.41
CA LEU A 85 -2.26 -7.15 2.65
C LEU A 85 -2.45 -5.70 2.20
N PHE A 86 -2.01 -4.77 3.04
CA PHE A 86 -1.93 -3.34 2.73
C PHE A 86 -0.46 -2.92 2.76
N ILE A 87 0.03 -2.38 1.66
CA ILE A 87 1.40 -1.87 1.53
C ILE A 87 1.34 -0.37 1.23
N SER A 88 1.88 0.44 2.13
CA SER A 88 2.03 1.88 1.93
C SER A 88 3.46 2.22 1.50
N VAL A 89 3.58 3.00 0.44
CA VAL A 89 4.85 3.44 -0.14
C VAL A 89 5.11 4.89 0.24
N HIS A 90 6.24 5.14 0.87
CA HIS A 90 6.73 6.46 1.26
C HIS A 90 8.19 6.64 0.86
N THR A 91 8.58 7.89 0.60
CA THR A 91 9.96 8.27 0.31
C THR A 91 10.36 9.37 1.30
N ASN A 92 10.69 8.94 2.53
CA ASN A 92 11.03 9.86 3.61
C ASN A 92 12.23 10.73 3.28
N ALA A 93 12.27 11.95 3.83
CA ALA A 93 13.45 12.81 3.79
C ALA A 93 14.14 12.80 5.15
N LEU A 94 15.47 12.86 5.11
CA LEU A 94 16.28 13.07 6.30
C LEU A 94 16.38 14.56 6.63
N PRO A 95 16.61 14.91 7.91
CA PRO A 95 16.97 16.27 8.29
C PRO A 95 18.21 16.76 7.52
N ALA A 96 18.27 18.06 7.30
CA ALA A 96 19.39 18.70 6.59
C ALA A 96 20.75 18.27 7.15
N GLY A 97 21.69 17.98 6.25
CA GLY A 97 23.07 17.57 6.61
C GLY A 97 23.24 16.07 6.93
N LYS A 98 22.16 15.27 6.86
CA LYS A 98 22.24 13.81 7.02
C LYS A 98 22.08 13.11 5.67
N ILE A 99 22.85 12.04 5.47
CA ILE A 99 22.77 11.19 4.29
C ILE A 99 22.51 9.77 4.74
N ALA A 100 21.43 9.17 4.25
CA ALA A 100 21.19 7.73 4.32
C ALA A 100 20.74 7.22 2.96
N ARG A 101 21.05 5.96 2.68
CA ARG A 101 20.62 5.25 1.47
C ARG A 101 20.10 3.89 1.87
N GLY A 102 19.07 3.43 1.20
CA GLY A 102 18.46 2.14 1.45
C GLY A 102 16.94 2.24 1.57
N PHE A 103 16.34 1.18 2.04
CA PHE A 103 14.91 1.11 2.32
C PHE A 103 14.68 0.54 3.72
N GLU A 104 13.55 0.86 4.30
CA GLU A 104 13.08 0.37 5.58
C GLU A 104 11.66 -0.17 5.43
N THR A 105 11.33 -1.22 6.17
CA THR A 105 9.98 -1.76 6.25
C THR A 105 9.47 -1.64 7.67
N TYR A 106 8.33 -1.00 7.84
CA TYR A 106 7.66 -0.85 9.13
C TYR A 106 6.43 -1.75 9.16
N THR A 107 6.28 -2.51 10.22
CA THR A 107 5.09 -3.31 10.49
C THR A 107 4.53 -2.93 11.84
N LEU A 108 3.22 -3.10 12.03
CA LEU A 108 2.60 -2.88 13.33
C LEU A 108 3.14 -3.89 14.33
N GLY A 109 3.62 -3.41 15.49
CA GLY A 109 4.14 -4.28 16.54
C GLY A 109 3.07 -5.19 17.14
N MET A 110 3.48 -6.35 17.68
CA MET A 110 2.57 -7.35 18.27
C MET A 110 1.64 -6.79 19.33
N HIS A 111 2.08 -5.79 20.10
CA HIS A 111 1.28 -5.12 21.12
C HIS A 111 0.13 -4.25 20.55
N ARG A 112 0.19 -3.91 19.27
CA ARG A 112 -0.82 -3.16 18.53
C ARG A 112 -1.57 -4.00 17.48
N ALA A 113 -1.28 -5.30 17.42
CA ALA A 113 -1.89 -6.18 16.42
C ALA A 113 -3.43 -6.24 16.56
N LYS A 114 -3.95 -6.03 17.76
CA LYS A 114 -5.41 -5.98 18.02
C LYS A 114 -6.09 -4.78 17.36
N ASP A 115 -5.38 -3.68 17.14
CA ASP A 115 -5.92 -2.46 16.52
C ASP A 115 -6.21 -2.66 15.02
N ASN A 116 -5.75 -3.77 14.43
CA ASN A 116 -6.01 -4.14 13.03
C ASN A 116 -7.12 -5.17 12.88
N LEU A 117 -7.72 -5.64 13.96
CA LEU A 117 -8.73 -6.71 13.94
C LEU A 117 -10.17 -6.18 14.01
N ASP A 118 -10.33 -4.87 14.20
CA ASP A 118 -11.59 -4.14 14.19
C ASP A 118 -11.72 -3.33 12.89
#